data_c835172875e2d7cbdf945fa03e007162
#
_entry.id   c835172875e2d7cbdf945fa03e007162
#
_cell.length_a   1.000
_cell.length_b   1.000
_cell.length_c   1.000
_cell.angle_alpha   90.00
_cell.angle_beta   90.00
_cell.angle_gamma   90.00
#
_symmetry.space_group_name_H-M   'P 1'
#
loop_
_entity.id
_entity.type
_entity.pdbx_description
1 polymer ?
#
loop_
_entity_poly.entity_id
_entity_poly.type
_entity_poly.pdbx_seq_one_letter_code
_entity_poly.pdbx_strand_id
1 'polypeptide(L)'
;MSIRKRLSQEESRTVAVEAARTLLIELGPQAVTLKAVASRVGRTHANLLHHFGSASGLQKALAKHLAGTICATIAEAVIASRSGIGSPRDVVDLTFDAFDKEGGGALASWMLLSGNEDALDPIIEAIHDLVDELHDFGSDNMRQITLTLC
;
A
#
# COMPACT_ATOMS: atom_id res chain seq x y z
N MET A 1 0.31 38.38 3.00
CA MET A 1 -0.26 37.40 2.07
C MET A 1 0.26 36.03 2.43
N SER A 2 -0.61 35.18 2.95
CA SER A 2 -0.21 33.79 3.18
C SER A 2 -0.15 33.09 1.82
N ILE A 3 1.05 32.76 1.39
CA ILE A 3 1.25 31.84 0.27
C ILE A 3 0.89 30.44 0.79
N ARG A 4 -0.40 30.11 0.80
CA ARG A 4 -0.79 28.72 0.96
C ARG A 4 -0.35 28.01 -0.31
N LYS A 5 0.74 27.29 -0.21
CA LYS A 5 1.20 26.39 -1.26
C LYS A 5 0.04 25.45 -1.58
N ARG A 6 -0.51 25.60 -2.79
CA ARG A 6 -1.57 24.70 -3.26
C ARG A 6 -0.94 23.33 -3.41
N LEU A 7 -1.44 22.35 -2.66
CA LEU A 7 -1.02 20.96 -2.82
C LEU A 7 -1.27 20.54 -4.28
N SER A 8 -0.33 19.84 -4.88
CA SER A 8 -0.53 19.20 -6.17
C SER A 8 -1.70 18.21 -6.08
N GLN A 9 -2.28 17.85 -7.22
CA GLN A 9 -3.33 16.81 -7.24
C GLN A 9 -2.85 15.49 -6.64
N GLU A 10 -1.61 15.13 -6.92
CA GLU A 10 -0.99 13.92 -6.38
C GLU A 10 -0.83 13.98 -4.87
N GLU A 11 -0.35 15.09 -4.32
CA GLU A 11 -0.24 15.32 -2.87
C GLU A 11 -1.61 15.27 -2.19
N SER A 12 -2.62 15.91 -2.78
CA SER A 12 -4.00 15.89 -2.28
C SER A 12 -4.58 14.48 -2.27
N ARG A 13 -4.30 13.70 -3.31
CA ARG A 13 -4.70 12.30 -3.41
C ARG A 13 -4.03 11.46 -2.32
N THR A 14 -2.74 11.64 -2.10
CA THR A 14 -1.97 10.96 -1.06
C THR A 14 -2.50 11.27 0.34
N VAL A 15 -2.78 12.53 0.63
CA VAL A 15 -3.38 12.96 1.91
C VAL A 15 -4.73 12.28 2.13
N ALA A 16 -5.56 12.19 1.10
CA ALA A 16 -6.86 11.52 1.18
C ALA A 16 -6.72 10.01 1.44
N VAL A 17 -5.79 9.34 0.77
CA VAL A 17 -5.52 7.90 0.97
C VAL A 17 -4.99 7.64 2.39
N GLU A 18 -4.12 8.48 2.92
CA GLU A 18 -3.64 8.37 4.30
C GLU A 18 -4.77 8.57 5.33
N ALA A 19 -5.69 9.49 5.09
CA ALA A 19 -6.88 9.65 5.93
C ALA A 19 -7.80 8.43 5.86
N ALA A 20 -7.94 7.84 4.68
CA ALA A 20 -8.70 6.61 4.48
C ALA A 20 -8.07 5.43 5.25
N ARG A 21 -6.75 5.33 5.23
CA ARG A 21 -6.00 4.33 6.01
C ARG A 21 -6.26 4.48 7.51
N THR A 22 -6.21 5.69 8.03
CA THR A 22 -6.49 5.97 9.43
C THR A 22 -7.92 5.56 9.80
N LEU A 23 -8.91 5.87 8.97
CA LEU A 23 -10.30 5.45 9.15
C LEU A 23 -10.44 3.93 9.16
N LEU A 24 -9.74 3.25 8.25
CA LEU A 24 -9.74 1.78 8.17
C LEU A 24 -9.25 1.15 9.48
N ILE A 25 -8.15 1.66 10.01
CA ILE A 25 -7.52 1.12 11.22
C ILE A 25 -8.37 1.44 12.47
N GLU A 26 -8.89 2.66 12.58
CA GLU A 26 -9.66 3.08 13.74
C GLU A 26 -11.08 2.49 13.77
N LEU A 27 -11.77 2.45 12.64
CA LEU A 27 -13.21 2.19 12.57
C LEU A 27 -13.61 1.00 11.68
N GLY A 28 -12.67 0.44 10.94
CA GLY A 28 -12.93 -0.66 10.02
C GLY A 28 -13.25 -0.23 8.59
N PRO A 29 -13.29 -1.18 7.64
CA PRO A 29 -13.40 -0.86 6.21
C PRO A 29 -14.72 -0.22 5.81
N GLN A 30 -15.82 -0.51 6.49
CA GLN A 30 -17.14 0.10 6.24
C GLN A 30 -17.18 1.59 6.51
N ALA A 31 -16.25 2.10 7.33
CA ALA A 31 -16.14 3.54 7.62
C ALA A 31 -15.38 4.32 6.55
N VAL A 32 -14.71 3.63 5.63
CA VAL A 32 -13.93 4.24 4.54
C VAL A 32 -14.87 4.68 3.42
N THR A 33 -15.44 5.84 3.57
CA THR A 33 -16.35 6.46 2.59
C THR A 33 -15.76 7.77 2.08
N LEU A 34 -16.18 8.20 0.89
CA LEU A 34 -15.77 9.50 0.34
C LEU A 34 -16.11 10.64 1.28
N LYS A 35 -17.31 10.61 1.88
CA LYS A 35 -17.78 11.65 2.80
C LYS A 35 -16.94 11.70 4.08
N ALA A 36 -16.62 10.55 4.67
CA ALA A 36 -15.81 10.47 5.89
C ALA A 36 -14.37 10.95 5.63
N VAL A 37 -13.78 10.55 4.52
CA VAL A 37 -12.44 11.01 4.12
C VAL A 37 -12.45 12.51 3.84
N ALA A 38 -13.43 13.00 3.09
CA ALA A 38 -13.57 14.44 2.80
C ALA A 38 -13.64 15.27 4.09
N SER A 39 -14.41 14.82 5.06
CA SER A 39 -14.51 15.47 6.37
C SER A 39 -13.16 15.50 7.10
N ARG A 40 -12.41 14.40 7.08
CA ARG A 40 -11.11 14.30 7.73
C ARG A 40 -10.05 15.23 7.14
N VAL A 41 -10.04 15.39 5.81
CA VAL A 41 -9.04 16.20 5.11
C VAL A 41 -9.48 17.64 4.87
N GLY A 42 -10.69 18.01 5.30
CA GLY A 42 -11.23 19.36 5.11
C GLY A 42 -11.55 19.69 3.65
N ARG A 43 -11.97 18.71 2.88
CA ARG A 43 -12.37 18.84 1.48
C ARG A 43 -13.85 18.52 1.30
N THR A 44 -14.38 18.83 0.11
CA THR A 44 -15.77 18.51 -0.23
C THR A 44 -15.89 17.07 -0.74
N HIS A 45 -17.09 16.50 -0.60
CA HIS A 45 -17.40 15.21 -1.21
C HIS A 45 -17.15 15.21 -2.74
N ALA A 46 -17.53 16.32 -3.41
CA ALA A 46 -17.31 16.50 -4.85
C ALA A 46 -15.82 16.48 -5.21
N ASN A 47 -14.94 17.06 -4.39
CA ASN A 47 -13.50 17.02 -4.59
C ASN A 47 -12.98 15.58 -4.54
N LEU A 48 -13.39 14.80 -3.55
CA LEU A 48 -13.01 13.40 -3.40
C LEU A 48 -13.56 12.53 -4.55
N LEU A 49 -14.77 12.79 -4.98
CA LEU A 49 -15.39 12.12 -6.12
C LEU A 49 -14.61 12.40 -7.41
N HIS A 50 -14.11 13.63 -7.57
CA HIS A 50 -13.26 13.99 -8.70
C HIS A 50 -11.93 13.22 -8.69
N HIS A 51 -11.30 13.04 -7.53
CA HIS A 51 -10.04 12.31 -7.40
C HIS A 51 -10.17 10.79 -7.61
N PHE A 52 -11.23 10.18 -7.12
CA PHE A 52 -11.37 8.73 -7.06
C PHE A 52 -12.48 8.16 -7.94
N GLY A 53 -13.39 9.00 -8.42
CA GLY A 53 -14.50 8.61 -9.28
C GLY A 53 -15.66 7.95 -8.55
N SER A 54 -15.40 7.17 -7.51
CA SER A 54 -16.40 6.45 -6.73
C SER A 54 -15.84 6.01 -5.38
N ALA A 55 -16.69 5.51 -4.48
CA ALA A 55 -16.28 4.87 -3.24
C ALA A 55 -15.39 3.64 -3.52
N SER A 56 -15.74 2.86 -4.54
CA SER A 56 -14.94 1.73 -5.00
C SER A 56 -13.53 2.17 -5.46
N GLY A 57 -13.44 3.29 -6.18
CA GLY A 57 -12.16 3.87 -6.61
C GLY A 57 -11.29 4.30 -5.44
N LEU A 58 -11.88 4.87 -4.38
CA LEU A 58 -11.18 5.18 -3.14
C LEU A 58 -10.64 3.91 -2.46
N GLN A 59 -11.46 2.88 -2.36
CA GLN A 59 -11.06 1.60 -1.77
C GLN A 59 -9.92 0.94 -2.54
N LYS A 60 -9.97 0.96 -3.87
CA LYS A 60 -8.89 0.46 -4.73
C LYS A 60 -7.59 1.23 -4.56
N ALA A 61 -7.67 2.56 -4.45
CA ALA A 61 -6.51 3.42 -4.21
C ALA A 61 -5.88 3.11 -2.83
N LEU A 62 -6.71 2.90 -1.82
CA LEU A 62 -6.25 2.50 -0.49
C LEU A 62 -5.61 1.10 -0.51
N ALA A 63 -6.23 0.14 -1.18
CA ALA A 63 -5.69 -1.21 -1.33
C ALA A 63 -4.32 -1.22 -2.02
N LYS A 64 -4.16 -0.43 -3.07
CA LYS A 64 -2.88 -0.24 -3.77
C LYS A 64 -1.81 0.34 -2.85
N HIS A 65 -2.17 1.37 -2.08
CA HIS A 65 -1.27 2.01 -1.12
C HIS A 65 -0.80 1.03 -0.04
N LEU A 66 -1.73 0.29 0.56
CA LEU A 66 -1.42 -0.70 1.60
C LEU A 66 -0.58 -1.85 1.05
N ALA A 67 -0.94 -2.36 -0.12
CA ALA A 67 -0.18 -3.42 -0.77
C ALA A 67 1.26 -2.98 -1.07
N GLY A 68 1.45 -1.76 -1.56
CA GLY A 68 2.78 -1.18 -1.79
C GLY A 68 3.59 -1.05 -0.51
N THR A 69 2.99 -0.56 0.57
CA THR A 69 3.64 -0.43 1.88
C THR A 69 4.04 -1.78 2.46
N ILE A 70 3.14 -2.75 2.42
CA ILE A 70 3.39 -4.11 2.90
C ILE A 70 4.50 -4.78 2.09
N CYS A 71 4.45 -4.67 0.76
CA CYS A 71 5.47 -5.25 -0.13
C CYS A 71 6.84 -4.61 0.08
N ALA A 72 6.91 -3.29 0.29
CA ALA A 72 8.17 -2.61 0.62
C ALA A 72 8.79 -3.15 1.92
N THR A 73 7.97 -3.34 2.94
CA THR A 73 8.39 -3.93 4.22
C THR A 73 8.91 -5.35 4.04
N ILE A 74 8.22 -6.16 3.25
CA ILE A 74 8.64 -7.54 2.93
C ILE A 74 9.97 -7.54 2.17
N ALA A 75 10.12 -6.66 1.17
CA ALA A 75 11.33 -6.55 0.38
C ALA A 75 12.55 -6.24 1.26
N GLU A 76 12.44 -5.27 2.17
CA GLU A 76 13.49 -4.93 3.13
C GLU A 76 13.89 -6.13 3.99
N ALA A 77 12.90 -6.86 4.51
CA ALA A 77 13.13 -8.03 5.36
C ALA A 77 13.79 -9.19 4.60
N VAL A 78 13.39 -9.43 3.35
CA VAL A 78 13.98 -10.46 2.50
C VAL A 78 15.43 -10.12 2.17
N ILE A 79 15.72 -8.87 1.81
CA ILE A 79 17.07 -8.40 1.52
C ILE A 79 17.96 -8.54 2.76
N ALA A 80 17.48 -8.15 3.93
CA ALA A 80 18.19 -8.31 5.20
C ALA A 80 18.47 -9.78 5.51
N SER A 81 17.51 -10.67 5.32
CA SER A 81 17.67 -12.12 5.50
C SER A 81 18.72 -12.72 4.55
N ARG A 82 18.73 -12.31 3.29
CA ARG A 82 19.72 -12.73 2.30
C ARG A 82 21.14 -12.23 2.63
N SER A 83 21.22 -11.09 3.31
CA SER A 83 22.49 -10.50 3.76
C SER A 83 22.96 -11.05 5.12
N GLY A 84 22.28 -12.04 5.69
CA GLY A 84 22.63 -12.67 6.96
C GLY A 84 22.09 -11.92 8.19
N ILE A 85 21.25 -10.90 8.00
CA ILE A 85 20.62 -10.14 9.08
C ILE A 85 19.16 -10.64 9.22
N GLY A 86 18.87 -11.41 10.26
CA GLY A 86 17.56 -12.01 10.47
C GLY A 86 17.43 -13.38 9.82
N SER A 87 16.24 -13.95 9.90
CA SER A 87 15.93 -15.30 9.43
C SER A 87 14.73 -15.30 8.48
N PRO A 88 14.54 -16.38 7.67
CA PRO A 88 13.34 -16.54 6.86
C PRO A 88 12.03 -16.50 7.68
N ARG A 89 12.08 -16.98 8.93
CA ARG A 89 10.94 -16.93 9.84
C ARG A 89 10.56 -15.49 10.19
N ASP A 90 11.55 -14.62 10.41
CA ASP A 90 11.32 -13.20 10.67
C ASP A 90 10.57 -12.54 9.51
N VAL A 91 10.87 -12.92 8.27
CA VAL A 91 10.16 -12.44 7.08
C VAL A 91 8.68 -12.84 7.12
N VAL A 92 8.39 -14.10 7.47
CA VAL A 92 7.03 -14.62 7.56
C VAL A 92 6.24 -13.89 8.65
N ASP A 93 6.82 -13.79 9.85
CA ASP A 93 6.18 -13.12 10.99
C ASP A 93 5.91 -11.64 10.69
N LEU A 94 6.88 -10.95 10.09
CA LEU A 94 6.74 -9.55 9.69
C LEU A 94 5.66 -9.36 8.63
N THR A 95 5.54 -10.30 7.69
CA THR A 95 4.51 -10.26 6.64
C THR A 95 3.11 -10.33 7.23
N PHE A 96 2.88 -11.29 8.13
CA PHE A 96 1.59 -11.43 8.81
C PHE A 96 1.29 -10.22 9.69
N ASP A 97 2.27 -9.73 10.45
CA ASP A 97 2.12 -8.55 11.29
C ASP A 97 1.78 -7.30 10.47
N ALA A 98 2.48 -7.07 9.37
CA ALA A 98 2.23 -5.92 8.50
C ALA A 98 0.83 -5.97 7.90
N PHE A 99 0.40 -7.15 7.43
CA PHE A 99 -0.92 -7.35 6.84
C PHE A 99 -2.04 -7.10 7.86
N ASP A 100 -1.87 -7.54 9.09
CA ASP A 100 -2.83 -7.35 10.18
C ASP A 100 -2.86 -5.89 10.65
N LYS A 101 -1.71 -5.31 10.98
CA LYS A 101 -1.60 -3.94 11.53
C LYS A 101 -2.03 -2.86 10.54
N GLU A 102 -1.77 -3.05 9.26
CA GLU A 102 -2.17 -2.10 8.22
C GLU A 102 -3.65 -2.22 7.81
N GLY A 103 -4.36 -3.20 8.31
CA GLY A 103 -5.78 -3.44 7.99
C GLY A 103 -6.01 -4.03 6.60
N GLY A 104 -4.97 -4.56 5.97
CA GLY A 104 -5.03 -5.09 4.60
C GLY A 104 -6.01 -6.25 4.46
N GLY A 105 -6.01 -7.16 5.41
CA GLY A 105 -6.93 -8.30 5.42
C GLY A 105 -8.39 -7.89 5.54
N ALA A 106 -8.68 -6.95 6.43
CA ALA A 106 -10.04 -6.42 6.62
C ALA A 106 -10.54 -5.72 5.36
N LEU A 107 -9.71 -4.90 4.73
CA LEU A 107 -10.06 -4.19 3.49
C LEU A 107 -10.28 -5.17 2.34
N ALA A 108 -9.38 -6.12 2.13
CA ALA A 108 -9.49 -7.12 1.06
C ALA A 108 -10.78 -7.94 1.20
N SER A 109 -11.09 -8.40 2.41
CA SER A 109 -12.33 -9.13 2.71
C SER A 109 -13.56 -8.29 2.43
N TRP A 110 -13.56 -7.03 2.83
CA TRP A 110 -14.66 -6.11 2.58
C TRP A 110 -14.88 -5.87 1.09
N MET A 111 -13.82 -5.65 0.32
CA MET A 111 -13.91 -5.41 -1.12
C MET A 111 -14.48 -6.63 -1.85
N LEU A 112 -14.04 -7.83 -1.49
CA LEU A 112 -14.54 -9.07 -2.06
C LEU A 112 -16.01 -9.31 -1.72
N LEU A 113 -16.38 -9.11 -0.46
CA LEU A 113 -17.78 -9.27 0.00
C LEU A 113 -18.72 -8.21 -0.59
N SER A 114 -18.20 -7.04 -0.94
CA SER A 114 -18.95 -5.96 -1.58
C SER A 114 -19.13 -6.15 -3.08
N GLY A 115 -18.67 -7.27 -3.65
CA GLY A 115 -18.80 -7.57 -5.08
C GLY A 115 -17.84 -6.79 -5.97
N ASN A 116 -16.75 -6.29 -5.43
CA ASN A 116 -15.72 -5.61 -6.19
C ASN A 116 -14.80 -6.65 -6.83
N GLU A 117 -15.10 -7.01 -8.07
CA GLU A 117 -14.36 -8.06 -8.80
C GLU A 117 -12.89 -7.75 -9.01
N ASP A 118 -12.54 -6.47 -9.13
CA ASP A 118 -11.17 -6.00 -9.34
C ASP A 118 -10.42 -5.76 -8.00
N ALA A 119 -10.96 -6.20 -6.88
CA ALA A 119 -10.40 -5.94 -5.56
C ALA A 119 -8.97 -6.48 -5.38
N LEU A 120 -8.66 -7.57 -6.07
CA LEU A 120 -7.36 -8.23 -5.99
C LEU A 120 -6.31 -7.64 -6.94
N ASP A 121 -6.70 -6.88 -7.96
CA ASP A 121 -5.78 -6.35 -8.96
C ASP A 121 -4.64 -5.54 -8.34
N PRO A 122 -4.88 -4.58 -7.43
CA PRO A 122 -3.79 -3.84 -6.79
C PRO A 122 -2.82 -4.71 -5.99
N ILE A 123 -3.32 -5.79 -5.41
CA ILE A 123 -2.51 -6.74 -4.63
C ILE A 123 -1.64 -7.58 -5.58
N ILE A 124 -2.21 -8.05 -6.68
CA ILE A 124 -1.50 -8.82 -7.70
C ILE A 124 -0.38 -7.98 -8.32
N GLU A 125 -0.68 -6.73 -8.69
CA GLU A 125 0.32 -5.80 -9.22
C GLU A 125 1.47 -5.59 -8.24
N ALA A 126 1.17 -5.34 -6.96
CA ALA A 126 2.17 -5.13 -5.93
C ALA A 126 3.05 -6.37 -5.70
N ILE A 127 2.47 -7.57 -5.78
CA ILE A 127 3.21 -8.83 -5.68
C ILE A 127 4.14 -9.02 -6.89
N HIS A 128 3.68 -8.71 -8.10
CA HIS A 128 4.52 -8.77 -9.30
C HIS A 128 5.71 -7.83 -9.18
N ASP A 129 5.48 -6.58 -8.79
CA ASP A 129 6.53 -5.59 -8.59
C ASP A 129 7.54 -6.05 -7.54
N LEU A 130 7.07 -6.63 -6.44
CA LEU A 130 7.92 -7.19 -5.39
C LEU A 130 8.80 -8.34 -5.91
N VAL A 131 8.22 -9.27 -6.67
CA VAL A 131 8.95 -10.40 -7.25
C VAL A 131 10.02 -9.91 -8.21
N ASP A 132 9.71 -8.95 -9.06
CA ASP A 132 10.64 -8.35 -10.01
C ASP A 132 11.80 -7.65 -9.28
N GLU A 133 11.50 -6.85 -8.28
CA GLU A 133 12.50 -6.17 -7.45
C GLU A 133 13.46 -7.15 -6.77
N LEU A 134 12.93 -8.22 -6.19
CA LEU A 134 13.74 -9.25 -5.53
C LEU A 134 14.56 -10.09 -6.51
N HIS A 135 14.04 -10.28 -7.72
CA HIS A 135 14.77 -10.97 -8.80
C HIS A 135 15.96 -10.14 -9.29
N ASP A 136 15.76 -8.86 -9.55
CA ASP A 136 16.81 -7.94 -9.99
C ASP A 136 17.92 -7.82 -8.94
N PHE A 137 17.55 -7.68 -7.67
CA PHE A 137 18.50 -7.65 -6.56
C PHE A 137 19.33 -8.94 -6.48
N GLY A 138 18.72 -10.10 -6.69
CA GLY A 138 19.42 -11.39 -6.73
C GLY A 138 20.40 -11.50 -7.92
N SER A 139 20.01 -10.99 -9.07
CA SER A 139 20.82 -11.00 -10.30
C SER A 139 22.06 -10.11 -10.17
N ASP A 140 21.90 -8.94 -9.62
CA ASP A 140 23.01 -8.00 -9.41
C ASP A 140 24.03 -8.53 -8.39
N ASN A 141 23.55 -9.15 -7.34
CA ASN A 141 24.41 -9.77 -6.34
C ASN A 141 25.23 -10.95 -6.93
N MET A 142 24.60 -11.76 -7.77
CA MET A 142 25.28 -12.84 -8.48
C MET A 142 26.37 -12.31 -9.44
N ARG A 143 26.09 -11.23 -10.16
CA ARG A 143 27.08 -10.59 -11.05
C ARG A 143 28.28 -10.04 -10.28
N GLN A 144 28.05 -9.39 -9.13
CA GLN A 144 29.12 -8.89 -8.27
C GLN A 144 30.02 -10.00 -7.73
N ILE A 145 29.43 -11.12 -7.29
CA ILE A 145 30.18 -12.29 -6.81
C ILE A 145 31.04 -12.87 -7.93
N THR A 146 30.50 -12.97 -9.14
CA THR A 146 31.21 -13.48 -10.30
C THR A 146 32.37 -12.58 -10.68
N LEU A 147 32.21 -11.26 -10.61
CA LEU A 147 33.28 -10.30 -10.89
C LEU A 147 34.39 -10.29 -9.81
N THR A 148 34.02 -10.60 -8.57
CA THR A 148 35.01 -10.64 -7.45
C THR A 148 35.80 -11.91 -7.41
N LEU A 149 35.31 -13.00 -8.02
CA LEU A 149 36.00 -14.30 -8.10
C LEU A 149 36.88 -14.43 -9.34
N CYS A 150 36.83 -13.49 -10.24
CA CYS A 150 37.78 -13.36 -11.36
C CYS A 150 38.85 -12.33 -11.00
#